data_e1e77aa3505ec9c1eeb4d8d15f5baf4c
#
_entry.id   e1e77aa3505ec9c1eeb4d8d15f5baf4c
#
_cell.length_a   1.000
_cell.length_b   1.000
_cell.length_c   1.000
_cell.angle_alpha   90.00
_cell.angle_beta   90.00
_cell.angle_gamma   90.00
#
_symmetry.space_group_name_H-M   'P 1'
#
loop_
_entity.id
_entity.type
_entity.pdbx_description
1 polymer ?
#
loop_
_entity_poly.entity_id
_entity_poly.type
_entity_poly.pdbx_seq_one_letter_code
_entity_poly.pdbx_strand_id
1 'polypeptide(L)'
;MSGILLVFLGYIMGSIPFGLIIGKFGYGVDVRKYGSKNIGAANVLRTVGILPGILTFVGDFMKGGASVFLARYLEAGDLIIILAGLAAIVGHSWPVFLKFKGGKGVSTTTGVILVMMPGAFLVLFVVYALICAVFRYTSLSAIISALVFPIVVFFLKMPSLYLWFALAASVIVIWRHQQNIQRLIAGTERKLGQRVRTGREEEKREKLEGVFGATPHSPKKKTEAKGQRGNEP
;
A
#
# COMPACT_ATOMS: atom_id res chain seq x y z
N MET A 1 -29.82 -11.42 1.67
CA MET A 1 -28.68 -11.83 0.79
C MET A 1 -27.87 -12.88 1.52
N SER A 2 -27.38 -13.93 0.86
CA SER A 2 -26.59 -14.94 1.60
C SER A 2 -25.28 -14.33 2.12
N GLY A 3 -24.86 -14.69 3.34
CA GLY A 3 -23.61 -14.21 3.93
C GLY A 3 -22.39 -14.53 3.06
N ILE A 4 -22.38 -15.68 2.38
CA ILE A 4 -21.34 -16.09 1.45
C ILE A 4 -21.20 -15.08 0.30
N LEU A 5 -22.30 -14.58 -0.24
CA LEU A 5 -22.26 -13.56 -1.30
C LEU A 5 -21.63 -12.27 -0.82
N LEU A 6 -21.88 -11.82 0.41
CA LEU A 6 -21.27 -10.63 1.00
C LEU A 6 -19.75 -10.78 1.16
N VAL A 7 -19.28 -11.94 1.59
CA VAL A 7 -17.85 -12.24 1.68
C VAL A 7 -17.20 -12.25 0.30
N PHE A 8 -17.85 -12.87 -0.70
CA PHE A 8 -17.37 -12.86 -2.08
C PHE A 8 -17.31 -11.44 -2.66
N LEU A 9 -18.35 -10.63 -2.46
CA LEU A 9 -18.36 -9.22 -2.87
C LEU A 9 -17.25 -8.42 -2.17
N GLY A 10 -16.99 -8.67 -0.88
CA GLY A 10 -15.87 -8.09 -0.16
C GLY A 10 -14.53 -8.39 -0.84
N TYR A 11 -14.29 -9.62 -1.25
CA TYR A 11 -13.08 -10.00 -1.97
C TYR A 11 -12.98 -9.31 -3.34
N ILE A 12 -14.05 -9.26 -4.12
CA ILE A 12 -14.07 -8.61 -5.43
C ILE A 12 -13.83 -7.09 -5.30
N MET A 13 -14.53 -6.43 -4.37
CA MET A 13 -14.32 -5.01 -4.09
C MET A 13 -12.87 -4.75 -3.65
N GLY A 14 -12.35 -5.57 -2.73
CA GLY A 14 -10.95 -5.50 -2.30
C GLY A 14 -9.96 -5.67 -3.45
N SER A 15 -10.30 -6.48 -4.45
CA SER A 15 -9.44 -6.77 -5.61
C SER A 15 -9.31 -5.61 -6.59
N ILE A 16 -10.13 -4.56 -6.49
CA ILE A 16 -10.03 -3.38 -7.37
C ILE A 16 -8.68 -2.68 -7.15
N PRO A 17 -7.80 -2.60 -8.17
CA PRO A 17 -6.44 -2.12 -8.00
C PRO A 17 -6.33 -0.60 -8.23
N PHE A 18 -6.81 0.23 -7.31
CA PHE A 18 -6.86 1.70 -7.47
C PHE A 18 -5.51 2.29 -7.82
N GLY A 19 -4.42 1.84 -7.20
CA GLY A 19 -3.10 2.38 -7.51
C GLY A 19 -2.62 2.12 -8.94
N LEU A 20 -3.00 0.98 -9.54
CA LEU A 20 -2.72 0.72 -10.94
C LEU A 20 -3.66 1.52 -11.84
N ILE A 21 -4.95 1.60 -11.51
CA ILE A 21 -5.94 2.36 -12.27
C ILE A 21 -5.52 3.82 -12.32
N ILE A 22 -5.27 4.44 -11.19
CA ILE A 22 -4.88 5.85 -11.09
C ILE A 22 -3.52 6.05 -11.77
N GLY A 23 -2.50 5.27 -11.42
CA GLY A 23 -1.15 5.44 -11.95
C GLY A 23 -1.09 5.26 -13.46
N LYS A 24 -1.64 4.15 -13.98
CA LYS A 24 -1.51 3.80 -15.41
C LYS A 24 -2.50 4.58 -16.29
N PHE A 25 -3.79 4.60 -15.94
CA PHE A 25 -4.82 5.21 -16.78
C PHE A 25 -4.98 6.71 -16.51
N GLY A 26 -4.79 7.17 -15.27
CA GLY A 26 -4.87 8.60 -14.95
C GLY A 26 -3.59 9.38 -15.28
N TYR A 27 -2.42 8.78 -15.07
CA TYR A 27 -1.13 9.49 -15.18
C TYR A 27 -0.13 8.83 -16.15
N GLY A 28 -0.48 7.73 -16.82
CA GLY A 28 0.37 7.06 -17.82
C GLY A 28 1.59 6.33 -17.23
N VAL A 29 1.63 6.06 -15.91
CA VAL A 29 2.75 5.42 -15.22
C VAL A 29 2.34 4.07 -14.66
N ASP A 30 2.93 2.98 -15.16
CA ASP A 30 2.75 1.66 -14.53
C ASP A 30 3.62 1.55 -13.27
N VAL A 31 3.01 1.78 -12.12
CA VAL A 31 3.65 1.79 -10.81
C VAL A 31 4.33 0.47 -10.42
N ARG A 32 4.01 -0.63 -11.11
CA ARG A 32 4.63 -1.96 -10.91
C ARG A 32 6.05 -2.04 -11.47
N LYS A 33 6.43 -1.09 -12.32
CA LYS A 33 7.76 -1.00 -12.95
C LYS A 33 8.74 -0.14 -12.14
N TYR A 34 8.23 0.70 -11.21
CA TYR A 34 9.02 1.71 -10.52
C TYR A 34 8.95 1.61 -9.01
N GLY A 35 9.93 2.17 -8.34
CA GLY A 35 9.97 2.27 -6.89
C GLY A 35 10.00 0.94 -6.16
N SER A 36 9.01 0.70 -5.30
CA SER A 36 8.85 -0.59 -4.62
C SER A 36 8.13 -1.64 -5.46
N LYS A 37 7.75 -1.30 -6.69
CA LYS A 37 6.97 -2.14 -7.63
C LYS A 37 5.61 -2.59 -7.08
N ASN A 38 5.14 -1.96 -5.99
CA ASN A 38 3.87 -2.24 -5.34
C ASN A 38 2.77 -1.29 -5.85
N ILE A 39 1.51 -1.77 -5.90
CA ILE A 39 0.37 -0.96 -6.34
C ILE A 39 -0.20 -0.03 -5.26
N GLY A 40 0.29 -0.10 -4.01
CA GLY A 40 -0.25 0.68 -2.89
C GLY A 40 0.12 2.18 -2.94
N ALA A 41 -0.66 2.99 -2.23
CA ALA A 41 -0.58 4.45 -2.19
C ALA A 41 0.84 5.01 -1.95
N ALA A 42 1.62 4.41 -1.05
CA ALA A 42 2.99 4.85 -0.76
C ALA A 42 3.94 4.74 -1.96
N ASN A 43 3.75 3.75 -2.86
CA ASN A 43 4.52 3.65 -4.08
C ASN A 43 4.02 4.64 -5.14
N VAL A 44 2.70 4.79 -5.29
CA VAL A 44 2.10 5.78 -6.21
C VAL A 44 2.55 7.20 -5.84
N LEU A 45 2.55 7.55 -4.56
CA LEU A 45 3.04 8.83 -4.06
C LEU A 45 4.50 9.09 -4.45
N ARG A 46 5.35 8.08 -4.39
CA ARG A 46 6.78 8.19 -4.72
C ARG A 46 7.06 8.27 -6.22
N THR A 47 6.26 7.59 -7.03
CA THR A 47 6.52 7.40 -8.47
C THR A 47 5.69 8.31 -9.35
N VAL A 48 4.48 8.67 -8.92
CA VAL A 48 3.55 9.48 -9.71
C VAL A 48 3.38 10.87 -9.09
N GLY A 49 3.20 10.95 -7.76
CA GLY A 49 3.08 12.22 -7.07
C GLY A 49 2.09 12.18 -5.89
N ILE A 50 1.92 13.34 -5.23
CA ILE A 50 1.14 13.46 -4.00
C ILE A 50 -0.34 13.19 -4.26
N LEU A 51 -0.97 13.92 -5.21
CA LEU A 51 -2.39 13.77 -5.50
C LEU A 51 -2.78 12.34 -5.92
N PRO A 52 -2.10 11.69 -6.89
CA PRO A 52 -2.40 10.30 -7.24
C PRO A 52 -2.15 9.33 -6.09
N GLY A 53 -1.18 9.60 -5.21
CA GLY A 53 -0.96 8.82 -4.00
C GLY A 53 -2.13 8.93 -3.01
N ILE A 54 -2.65 10.14 -2.79
CA ILE A 54 -3.84 10.38 -1.95
C ILE A 54 -5.08 9.71 -2.55
N LEU A 55 -5.33 9.88 -3.85
CA LEU A 55 -6.46 9.24 -4.53
C LEU A 55 -6.40 7.70 -4.42
N THR A 56 -5.20 7.13 -4.54
CA THR A 56 -4.99 5.69 -4.35
C THR A 56 -5.30 5.27 -2.91
N PHE A 57 -4.82 6.05 -1.92
CA PHE A 57 -5.13 5.79 -0.52
C PHE A 57 -6.64 5.80 -0.27
N VAL A 58 -7.33 6.85 -0.74
CA VAL A 58 -8.78 7.01 -0.58
C VAL A 58 -9.53 5.86 -1.25
N GLY A 59 -9.21 5.50 -2.48
CA GLY A 59 -9.84 4.38 -3.18
C GLY A 59 -9.64 3.05 -2.45
N ASP A 60 -8.41 2.75 -2.02
CA ASP A 60 -8.10 1.52 -1.28
C ASP A 60 -8.75 1.50 0.12
N PHE A 61 -8.86 2.64 0.78
CA PHE A 61 -9.55 2.82 2.05
C PHE A 61 -11.06 2.61 1.89
N MET A 62 -11.67 3.28 0.92
CA MET A 62 -13.10 3.20 0.68
C MET A 62 -13.56 1.79 0.31
N LYS A 63 -12.82 1.06 -0.53
CA LYS A 63 -13.21 -0.32 -0.88
C LYS A 63 -13.24 -1.24 0.34
N GLY A 64 -12.32 -1.06 1.31
CA GLY A 64 -12.33 -1.79 2.57
C GLY A 64 -13.51 -1.40 3.45
N GLY A 65 -13.73 -0.11 3.66
CA GLY A 65 -14.86 0.41 4.44
C GLY A 65 -16.21 0.06 3.83
N ALA A 66 -16.34 0.19 2.51
CA ALA A 66 -17.58 -0.12 1.79
C ALA A 66 -17.97 -1.60 1.90
N SER A 67 -17.00 -2.53 1.91
CA SER A 67 -17.26 -3.96 2.07
C SER A 67 -17.90 -4.26 3.43
N VAL A 68 -17.41 -3.64 4.49
CA VAL A 68 -17.99 -3.77 5.86
C VAL A 68 -19.30 -3.02 5.97
N PHE A 69 -19.36 -1.81 5.43
CA PHE A 69 -20.57 -1.00 5.44
C PHE A 69 -21.74 -1.72 4.77
N LEU A 70 -21.51 -2.32 3.59
CA LEU A 70 -22.53 -3.08 2.88
C LEU A 70 -23.03 -4.28 3.72
N ALA A 71 -22.13 -5.02 4.37
CA ALA A 71 -22.51 -6.14 5.22
C ALA A 71 -23.35 -5.68 6.44
N ARG A 72 -23.00 -4.56 7.05
CA ARG A 72 -23.78 -3.94 8.14
C ARG A 72 -25.13 -3.43 7.66
N TYR A 73 -25.16 -2.72 6.55
CA TYR A 73 -26.39 -2.16 5.99
C TYR A 73 -27.42 -3.25 5.66
N LEU A 74 -26.96 -4.44 5.29
CA LEU A 74 -27.78 -5.61 5.04
C LEU A 74 -28.00 -6.49 6.29
N GLU A 75 -27.73 -5.92 7.47
CA GLU A 75 -27.95 -6.55 8.78
C GLU A 75 -27.32 -7.95 8.92
N ALA A 76 -26.19 -8.17 8.28
CA ALA A 76 -25.45 -9.41 8.43
C ALA A 76 -24.90 -9.54 9.87
N GLY A 77 -24.88 -10.76 10.38
CA GLY A 77 -24.28 -11.05 11.69
C GLY A 77 -22.77 -10.75 11.72
N ASP A 78 -22.23 -10.49 12.90
CA ASP A 78 -20.84 -10.06 13.12
C ASP A 78 -19.79 -10.93 12.40
N LEU A 79 -19.99 -12.24 12.36
CA LEU A 79 -19.09 -13.17 11.65
C LEU A 79 -19.01 -12.81 10.16
N ILE A 80 -20.15 -12.55 9.52
CA ILE A 80 -20.19 -12.21 8.08
C ILE A 80 -19.57 -10.85 7.82
N ILE A 81 -19.82 -9.87 8.70
CA ILE A 81 -19.22 -8.53 8.63
C ILE A 81 -17.69 -8.63 8.69
N ILE A 82 -17.17 -9.41 9.62
CA ILE A 82 -15.74 -9.64 9.82
C ILE A 82 -15.14 -10.38 8.61
N LEU A 83 -15.80 -11.43 8.13
CA LEU A 83 -15.33 -12.17 6.96
C LEU A 83 -15.33 -11.32 5.69
N ALA A 84 -16.33 -10.46 5.49
CA ALA A 84 -16.38 -9.53 4.36
C ALA A 84 -15.22 -8.51 4.41
N GLY A 85 -14.93 -7.96 5.59
CA GLY A 85 -13.78 -7.07 5.80
C GLY A 85 -12.45 -7.77 5.56
N LEU A 86 -12.28 -8.99 6.09
CA LEU A 86 -11.08 -9.79 5.88
C LEU A 86 -10.90 -10.18 4.40
N ALA A 87 -12.00 -10.54 3.72
CA ALA A 87 -12.03 -10.83 2.30
C ALA A 87 -11.59 -9.62 1.45
N ALA A 88 -11.98 -8.40 1.84
CA ALA A 88 -11.52 -7.18 1.18
C ALA A 88 -10.01 -6.96 1.35
N ILE A 89 -9.44 -7.25 2.53
CA ILE A 89 -8.00 -7.17 2.78
C ILE A 89 -7.25 -8.22 1.96
N VAL A 90 -7.77 -9.45 1.90
CA VAL A 90 -7.22 -10.53 1.08
C VAL A 90 -7.30 -10.16 -0.40
N GLY A 91 -8.42 -9.63 -0.87
CA GLY A 91 -8.61 -9.18 -2.25
C GLY A 91 -7.61 -8.09 -2.65
N HIS A 92 -7.34 -7.11 -1.77
CA HIS A 92 -6.30 -6.11 -2.02
C HIS A 92 -4.89 -6.73 -2.09
N SER A 93 -4.60 -7.69 -1.23
CA SER A 93 -3.28 -8.31 -1.11
C SER A 93 -3.01 -9.33 -2.22
N TRP A 94 -4.05 -10.04 -2.65
CA TRP A 94 -4.01 -11.05 -3.72
C TRP A 94 -5.21 -10.85 -4.67
N PRO A 95 -5.21 -9.75 -5.46
CA PRO A 95 -6.33 -9.42 -6.32
C PRO A 95 -6.42 -10.36 -7.52
N VAL A 96 -7.63 -10.89 -7.80
CA VAL A 96 -7.90 -11.73 -8.96
C VAL A 96 -7.55 -11.03 -10.27
N PHE A 97 -7.82 -9.73 -10.38
CA PHE A 97 -7.58 -8.92 -11.58
C PHE A 97 -6.09 -8.71 -11.90
N LEU A 98 -5.18 -9.00 -10.96
CA LEU A 98 -3.73 -8.84 -11.12
C LEU A 98 -2.96 -10.16 -10.95
N LYS A 99 -3.59 -11.30 -11.25
CA LYS A 99 -2.98 -12.62 -11.09
C LYS A 99 -2.39 -12.80 -9.68
N PHE A 100 -3.15 -12.38 -8.68
CA PHE A 100 -2.83 -12.46 -7.24
C PHE A 100 -1.57 -11.67 -6.81
N LYS A 101 -1.11 -10.68 -7.58
CA LYS A 101 0.03 -9.82 -7.25
C LYS A 101 -0.45 -8.43 -6.86
N GLY A 102 -0.84 -8.24 -5.60
CA GLY A 102 -1.45 -7.03 -5.08
C GLY A 102 -0.60 -6.19 -4.14
N GLY A 103 -1.29 -5.37 -3.34
CA GLY A 103 -0.72 -4.46 -2.37
C GLY A 103 -0.39 -5.11 -1.02
N LYS A 104 -0.33 -4.29 0.04
CA LYS A 104 0.00 -4.72 1.40
C LYS A 104 -1.18 -4.68 2.37
N GLY A 105 -2.32 -4.22 1.91
CA GLY A 105 -3.54 -4.21 2.68
C GLY A 105 -3.71 -3.02 3.64
N VAL A 106 -2.71 -2.19 3.90
CA VAL A 106 -2.77 -1.15 4.96
C VAL A 106 -3.96 -0.23 4.81
N SER A 107 -4.09 0.47 3.67
CA SER A 107 -5.20 1.42 3.43
C SER A 107 -6.57 0.72 3.49
N THR A 108 -6.67 -0.49 2.94
CA THR A 108 -7.90 -1.29 2.96
C THR A 108 -8.25 -1.72 4.37
N THR A 109 -7.28 -2.22 5.15
CA THR A 109 -7.45 -2.56 6.57
C THR A 109 -7.88 -1.35 7.38
N THR A 110 -7.28 -0.18 7.14
CA THR A 110 -7.65 1.07 7.81
C THR A 110 -9.12 1.44 7.56
N GLY A 111 -9.60 1.29 6.31
CA GLY A 111 -11.02 1.51 5.97
C GLY A 111 -11.96 0.50 6.64
N VAL A 112 -11.57 -0.79 6.66
CA VAL A 112 -12.30 -1.85 7.37
C VAL A 112 -12.42 -1.52 8.86
N ILE A 113 -11.30 -1.17 9.51
CA ILE A 113 -11.26 -0.88 10.94
C ILE A 113 -12.10 0.36 11.28
N LEU A 114 -12.05 1.42 10.46
CA LEU A 114 -12.87 2.61 10.71
C LEU A 114 -14.35 2.27 10.80
N VAL A 115 -14.87 1.50 9.84
CA VAL A 115 -16.31 1.17 9.80
C VAL A 115 -16.66 0.12 10.86
N MET A 116 -15.76 -0.82 11.14
CA MET A 116 -15.99 -1.93 12.05
C MET A 116 -15.78 -1.54 13.52
N MET A 117 -14.70 -0.80 13.79
CA MET A 117 -14.17 -0.50 15.15
C MET A 117 -13.61 0.93 15.22
N PRO A 118 -14.44 1.99 15.18
CA PRO A 118 -13.96 3.37 15.09
C PRO A 118 -13.05 3.76 16.28
N GLY A 119 -13.28 3.22 17.47
CA GLY A 119 -12.39 3.46 18.63
C GLY A 119 -10.99 2.88 18.42
N ALA A 120 -10.88 1.65 17.90
CA ALA A 120 -9.60 1.05 17.55
C ALA A 120 -8.90 1.81 16.41
N PHE A 121 -9.67 2.25 15.41
CA PHE A 121 -9.15 3.10 14.33
C PHE A 121 -8.45 4.34 14.87
N LEU A 122 -9.06 5.08 15.76
CA LEU A 122 -8.48 6.31 16.32
C LEU A 122 -7.14 6.05 17.02
N VAL A 123 -7.08 5.03 17.87
CA VAL A 123 -5.84 4.66 18.55
C VAL A 123 -4.75 4.27 17.56
N LEU A 124 -5.06 3.40 16.60
CA LEU A 124 -4.10 2.93 15.59
C LEU A 124 -3.66 4.05 14.65
N PHE A 125 -4.55 4.99 14.33
CA PHE A 125 -4.22 6.18 13.54
C PHE A 125 -3.19 7.05 14.26
N VAL A 126 -3.38 7.29 15.56
CA VAL A 126 -2.42 8.04 16.39
C VAL A 126 -1.08 7.30 16.45
N VAL A 127 -1.08 6.00 16.70
CA VAL A 127 0.15 5.19 16.69
C VAL A 127 0.88 5.29 15.35
N TYR A 128 0.15 5.10 14.24
CA TYR A 128 0.73 5.22 12.89
C TYR A 128 1.32 6.61 12.65
N ALA A 129 0.58 7.67 12.99
CA ALA A 129 0.99 9.05 12.78
C ALA A 129 2.25 9.41 13.59
N LEU A 130 2.31 9.02 14.87
CA LEU A 130 3.46 9.26 15.73
C LEU A 130 4.73 8.55 15.20
N ILE A 131 4.64 7.26 14.87
CA ILE A 131 5.77 6.52 14.33
C ILE A 131 6.21 7.11 12.98
N CYS A 132 5.26 7.50 12.13
CA CYS A 132 5.56 8.10 10.84
C CYS A 132 6.21 9.48 10.98
N ALA A 133 5.77 10.30 11.92
CA ALA A 133 6.34 11.62 12.19
C ALA A 133 7.79 11.52 12.69
N VAL A 134 8.07 10.60 13.62
CA VAL A 134 9.40 10.43 14.23
C VAL A 134 10.38 9.78 13.25
N PHE A 135 10.02 8.63 12.68
CA PHE A 135 10.96 7.81 11.89
C PHE A 135 10.88 8.06 10.38
N ARG A 136 9.78 8.62 9.89
CA ARG A 136 9.50 8.89 8.47
C ARG A 136 9.44 7.64 7.59
N TYR A 137 9.20 6.46 8.18
CA TYR A 137 9.02 5.20 7.46
C TYR A 137 7.55 4.75 7.52
N THR A 138 6.81 4.89 6.43
CA THR A 138 5.41 4.43 6.33
C THR A 138 5.28 2.91 6.55
N SER A 139 6.30 2.13 6.17
CA SER A 139 6.32 0.68 6.38
C SER A 139 6.50 0.31 7.86
N LEU A 140 7.39 0.99 8.58
CA LEU A 140 7.57 0.80 10.04
C LEU A 140 6.30 1.14 10.78
N SER A 141 5.66 2.27 10.44
CA SER A 141 4.39 2.70 11.03
C SER A 141 3.30 1.65 10.85
N ALA A 142 3.17 1.09 9.64
CA ALA A 142 2.20 0.05 9.34
C ALA A 142 2.46 -1.25 10.11
N ILE A 143 3.73 -1.67 10.22
CA ILE A 143 4.13 -2.89 10.94
C ILE A 143 3.84 -2.73 12.45
N ILE A 144 4.24 -1.60 13.06
CA ILE A 144 4.00 -1.35 14.49
C ILE A 144 2.50 -1.25 14.76
N SER A 145 1.72 -0.53 13.92
CA SER A 145 0.28 -0.47 14.07
C SER A 145 -0.38 -1.85 13.96
N ALA A 146 0.10 -2.70 13.06
CA ALA A 146 -0.40 -4.07 12.94
C ALA A 146 -0.06 -4.93 14.17
N LEU A 147 1.13 -4.78 14.77
CA LEU A 147 1.49 -5.47 16.02
C LEU A 147 0.66 -4.99 17.21
N VAL A 148 0.37 -3.69 17.28
CA VAL A 148 -0.41 -3.07 18.36
C VAL A 148 -1.91 -3.35 18.20
N PHE A 149 -2.40 -3.65 17.01
CA PHE A 149 -3.84 -3.80 16.74
C PHE A 149 -4.56 -4.83 17.62
N PRO A 150 -4.10 -6.10 17.75
CA PRO A 150 -4.75 -7.06 18.65
C PRO A 150 -4.73 -6.58 20.12
N ILE A 151 -3.66 -5.90 20.54
CA ILE A 151 -3.52 -5.36 21.89
C ILE A 151 -4.59 -4.29 22.14
N VAL A 152 -4.80 -3.37 21.19
CA VAL A 152 -5.84 -2.34 21.27
C VAL A 152 -7.23 -2.96 21.38
N VAL A 153 -7.53 -3.96 20.54
CA VAL A 153 -8.83 -4.66 20.56
C VAL A 153 -9.07 -5.34 21.91
N PHE A 154 -8.03 -5.97 22.48
CA PHE A 154 -8.09 -6.58 23.81
C PHE A 154 -8.40 -5.57 24.91
N PHE A 155 -7.68 -4.45 24.97
CA PHE A 155 -7.88 -3.42 25.98
C PHE A 155 -9.20 -2.66 25.82
N LEU A 156 -9.73 -2.56 24.61
CA LEU A 156 -11.07 -2.01 24.37
C LEU A 156 -12.19 -3.01 24.75
N LYS A 157 -11.84 -4.19 25.26
CA LYS A 157 -12.79 -5.23 25.72
C LYS A 157 -13.81 -5.61 24.63
N MET A 158 -13.36 -5.62 23.38
CA MET A 158 -14.23 -6.01 22.26
C MET A 158 -14.49 -7.53 22.27
N PRO A 159 -15.61 -8.00 21.68
CA PRO A 159 -15.90 -9.42 21.58
C PRO A 159 -14.75 -10.22 20.95
N SER A 160 -14.53 -11.46 21.38
CA SER A 160 -13.42 -12.31 20.95
C SER A 160 -13.30 -12.46 19.42
N LEU A 161 -14.42 -12.40 18.70
CA LEU A 161 -14.44 -12.49 17.26
C LEU A 161 -13.65 -11.34 16.57
N TYR A 162 -13.71 -10.13 17.14
CA TYR A 162 -12.93 -8.97 16.66
C TYR A 162 -11.43 -9.11 16.96
N LEU A 163 -11.08 -9.81 18.05
CA LEU A 163 -9.69 -10.12 18.35
C LEU A 163 -9.10 -11.10 17.31
N TRP A 164 -9.84 -12.12 16.92
CA TRP A 164 -9.43 -13.03 15.86
C TRP A 164 -9.26 -12.31 14.51
N PHE A 165 -10.17 -11.39 14.19
CA PHE A 165 -10.00 -10.52 13.03
C PHE A 165 -8.72 -9.70 13.11
N ALA A 166 -8.46 -9.06 14.25
CA ALA A 166 -7.27 -8.23 14.45
C ALA A 166 -5.98 -9.05 14.26
N LEU A 167 -5.93 -10.26 14.83
CA LEU A 167 -4.81 -11.19 14.65
C LEU A 167 -4.62 -11.56 13.18
N ALA A 168 -5.68 -11.98 12.49
CA ALA A 168 -5.62 -12.37 11.08
C ALA A 168 -5.18 -11.22 10.18
N ALA A 169 -5.77 -10.03 10.35
CA ALA A 169 -5.41 -8.85 9.60
C ALA A 169 -3.95 -8.42 9.85
N SER A 170 -3.48 -8.47 11.10
CA SER A 170 -2.10 -8.18 11.48
C SER A 170 -1.11 -9.15 10.81
N VAL A 171 -1.40 -10.44 10.84
CA VAL A 171 -0.57 -11.46 10.16
C VAL A 171 -0.47 -11.17 8.66
N ILE A 172 -1.58 -10.88 8.00
CA ILE A 172 -1.58 -10.55 6.57
C ILE A 172 -0.73 -9.30 6.31
N VAL A 173 -0.95 -8.22 7.05
CA VAL A 173 -0.20 -6.96 6.86
C VAL A 173 1.29 -7.17 7.09
N ILE A 174 1.69 -7.82 8.19
CA ILE A 174 3.11 -8.06 8.52
C ILE A 174 3.75 -8.95 7.45
N TRP A 175 3.10 -10.03 7.05
CA TRP A 175 3.60 -10.91 6.00
C TRP A 175 3.79 -10.16 4.67
N ARG A 176 2.84 -9.32 4.29
CA ARG A 176 2.97 -8.49 3.07
C ARG A 176 4.09 -7.43 3.18
N HIS A 177 4.65 -7.21 4.37
CA HIS A 177 5.77 -6.29 4.61
C HIS A 177 7.16 -6.96 4.67
N GLN A 178 7.30 -8.26 4.37
CA GLN A 178 8.58 -8.98 4.46
C GLN A 178 9.75 -8.24 3.77
N GLN A 179 9.58 -7.78 2.53
CA GLN A 179 10.60 -7.03 1.83
C GLN A 179 10.93 -5.67 2.47
N ASN A 180 9.95 -5.04 3.15
CA ASN A 180 10.20 -3.79 3.88
C ASN A 180 10.97 -4.08 5.16
N ILE A 181 10.65 -5.15 5.87
CA ILE A 181 11.37 -5.59 7.08
C ILE A 181 12.84 -5.84 6.72
N GLN A 182 13.12 -6.56 5.64
CA GLN A 182 14.48 -6.77 5.17
C GLN A 182 15.21 -5.46 4.87
N ARG A 183 14.54 -4.50 4.19
CA ARG A 183 15.15 -3.19 3.91
C ARG A 183 15.29 -2.31 5.16
N LEU A 184 14.39 -2.41 6.13
CA LEU A 184 14.52 -1.70 7.42
C LEU A 184 15.74 -2.21 8.20
N ILE A 185 15.91 -3.53 8.27
CA ILE A 185 17.09 -4.16 8.91
C ILE A 185 18.38 -3.76 8.20
N ALA A 186 18.38 -3.75 6.86
CA ALA A 186 19.54 -3.36 6.05
C ALA A 186 19.76 -1.82 5.97
N GLY A 187 18.93 -1.00 6.62
CA GLY A 187 19.02 0.47 6.54
C GLY A 187 18.71 1.06 5.16
N THR A 188 18.14 0.31 4.24
CA THR A 188 17.89 0.69 2.85
C THR A 188 16.42 1.01 2.55
N GLU A 189 15.54 1.02 3.57
CA GLU A 189 14.14 1.39 3.38
C GLU A 189 13.99 2.89 3.08
N ARG A 190 13.10 3.22 2.16
CA ARG A 190 12.89 4.59 1.72
C ARG A 190 12.02 5.36 2.71
N LYS A 191 12.48 6.55 3.09
CA LYS A 191 11.74 7.47 3.94
C LYS A 191 10.57 8.12 3.17
N LEU A 192 9.59 8.60 3.92
CA LEU A 192 8.49 9.42 3.38
C LEU A 192 9.07 10.70 2.74
N GLY A 193 8.56 11.06 1.56
CA GLY A 193 9.03 12.22 0.79
C GLY A 193 10.15 11.90 -0.22
N GLN A 194 10.81 10.76 -0.15
CA GLN A 194 11.78 10.36 -1.19
C GLN A 194 11.04 9.95 -2.47
N ARG A 195 11.23 10.70 -3.54
CA ARG A 195 10.68 10.40 -4.88
C ARG A 195 11.56 9.43 -5.64
N VAL A 196 10.94 8.70 -6.56
CA VAL A 196 11.62 7.84 -7.54
C VAL A 196 11.28 8.39 -8.92
N ARG A 197 12.30 8.71 -9.70
CA ARG A 197 12.10 9.15 -11.09
C ARG A 197 11.55 8.00 -11.92
N THR A 198 10.63 8.34 -12.81
CA THR A 198 10.08 7.41 -13.80
C THR A 198 10.69 7.69 -15.16
N GLY A 199 10.76 6.68 -16.04
CA GLY A 199 11.33 6.86 -17.37
C GLY A 199 10.67 7.99 -18.18
N ARG A 200 9.39 8.30 -17.89
CA ARG A 200 8.68 9.44 -18.49
C ARG A 200 9.24 10.81 -18.05
N GLU A 201 9.66 10.92 -16.78
CA GLU A 201 10.29 12.14 -16.27
C GLU A 201 11.71 12.30 -16.84
N GLU A 202 12.42 11.19 -17.04
CA GLU A 202 13.73 11.17 -17.69
C GLU A 202 13.64 11.55 -19.16
N GLU A 203 12.72 10.96 -19.91
CA GLU A 203 12.48 11.31 -21.33
C GLU A 203 12.05 12.78 -21.51
N LYS A 204 11.19 13.29 -20.64
CA LYS A 204 10.78 14.71 -20.67
C LYS A 204 11.95 15.63 -20.39
N ARG A 205 12.84 15.25 -19.48
CA ARG A 205 14.05 16.00 -19.17
C ARG A 205 15.04 15.99 -20.33
N GLU A 206 15.31 14.82 -20.92
CA GLU A 206 16.18 14.69 -22.09
C GLU A 206 15.69 15.55 -23.27
N LYS A 207 14.37 15.59 -23.51
CA LYS A 207 13.76 16.47 -24.52
C LYS A 207 13.96 17.96 -24.20
N LEU A 208 13.82 18.35 -22.93
CA LEU A 208 14.04 19.74 -22.50
C LEU A 208 15.52 20.12 -22.57
N GLU A 209 16.43 19.25 -22.17
CA GLU A 209 17.88 19.46 -22.28
C GLU A 209 18.33 19.55 -23.75
N GLY A 210 17.69 18.79 -24.64
CA GLY A 210 17.92 18.87 -26.09
C GLY A 210 17.41 20.17 -26.75
N VAL A 211 16.38 20.82 -26.16
CA VAL A 211 15.81 22.08 -26.68
C VAL A 211 16.50 23.31 -26.09
N PHE A 212 16.88 23.29 -24.83
CA PHE A 212 17.38 24.44 -24.09
C PHE A 212 18.88 24.37 -23.72
N GLY A 213 19.59 23.31 -24.15
CA GLY A 213 20.95 23.01 -23.69
C GLY A 213 21.00 22.43 -22.28
N ALA A 214 22.11 21.74 -21.96
CA ALA A 214 22.26 21.08 -20.65
C ALA A 214 22.30 22.11 -19.53
N THR A 215 21.42 21.96 -18.51
CA THR A 215 21.48 22.78 -17.31
C THR A 215 22.73 22.46 -16.49
N PRO A 216 23.38 23.41 -15.81
CA PRO A 216 24.69 23.25 -15.15
C PRO A 216 24.73 22.22 -14.00
N HIS A 217 23.61 21.58 -13.65
CA HIS A 217 23.47 20.64 -12.52
C HIS A 217 23.16 19.19 -12.92
N SER A 218 23.51 18.78 -14.14
CA SER A 218 23.36 17.38 -14.55
C SER A 218 24.50 16.53 -13.98
N PRO A 219 24.26 15.50 -13.13
CA PRO A 219 25.32 14.60 -12.71
C PRO A 219 25.80 13.80 -13.93
N LYS A 220 27.10 13.95 -14.26
CA LYS A 220 27.75 13.23 -15.37
C LYS A 220 27.49 11.72 -15.21
N LYS A 221 26.91 11.07 -16.23
CA LYS A 221 26.91 9.61 -16.34
C LYS A 221 28.34 9.13 -16.26
N LYS A 222 28.70 8.33 -15.25
CA LYS A 222 29.93 7.52 -15.29
C LYS A 222 29.76 6.54 -16.43
N THR A 223 30.38 6.84 -17.57
CA THR A 223 30.58 5.89 -18.66
C THR A 223 31.55 4.85 -18.14
N GLU A 224 31.06 3.66 -17.80
CA GLU A 224 31.91 2.49 -17.57
C GLU A 224 32.51 2.12 -18.95
N ALA A 225 33.72 2.62 -19.19
CA ALA A 225 34.57 2.15 -20.27
C ALA A 225 34.92 0.69 -19.98
N LYS A 226 34.27 -0.24 -20.71
CA LYS A 226 34.73 -1.61 -20.84
C LYS A 226 36.11 -1.57 -21.48
N GLY A 227 37.15 -1.71 -20.65
CA GLY A 227 38.49 -1.94 -21.11
C GLY A 227 38.55 -3.32 -21.81
N GLN A 228 38.56 -3.29 -23.13
CA GLN A 228 39.12 -4.38 -23.93
C GLN A 228 40.60 -4.41 -23.65
N ARG A 229 41.06 -5.40 -22.87
CA ARG A 229 42.44 -5.85 -22.98
C ARG A 229 42.47 -6.99 -23.98
N GLY A 230 42.99 -6.67 -25.16
CA GLY A 230 43.42 -7.68 -26.12
C GLY A 230 44.57 -8.50 -25.52
N ASN A 231 44.46 -9.79 -25.65
CA ASN A 231 45.58 -10.73 -25.62
C ASN A 231 46.14 -10.82 -27.03
N GLU A 232 47.38 -10.53 -27.18
CA GLU A 232 48.25 -11.08 -28.27
C GLU A 232 49.72 -10.89 -27.87
N PRO A 233 50.63 -11.74 -28.27
CA PRO A 233 50.65 -13.19 -28.41
C PRO A 233 51.56 -13.84 -27.32
#